data_1828730014edcb58c9ec2bc416030451
#
_entry.id   1828730014edcb58c9ec2bc416030451
#
_cell.length_a   1.000
_cell.length_b   1.000
_cell.length_c   1.000
_cell.angle_alpha   90.00
_cell.angle_beta   90.00
_cell.angle_gamma   90.00
#
_symmetry.space_group_name_H-M   'P 1'
#
loop_
_entity.id
_entity.type
_entity.pdbx_description
1 polymer ?
#
loop_
_entity_poly.entity_id
_entity_poly.type
_entity_poly.pdbx_seq_one_letter_code
_entity_poly.pdbx_strand_id
1 'polypeptide(L)'
;AEYRAAAAASNAAEPARGLSLYFHIPFCDTLCFYCACNKIATKNRARAATYLDYLFREIELQGALFDGDRTVDQLHLGGGTPTFLDPEQMRALMAKVGEHFRLRQDDSGDYGIEVDPRAAGAETIAALREIGFNRLSV
;
A
#
# COMPACT_ATOMS: atom_id res chain seq x y z
N ALA A 1 19.61 10.52 -8.63
CA ALA A 1 19.51 11.62 -9.61
C ALA A 1 18.35 11.37 -10.60
N GLU A 2 18.35 10.28 -11.34
CA GLU A 2 17.37 9.97 -12.40
C GLU A 2 15.92 9.89 -11.89
N TYR A 3 15.67 9.21 -10.77
CA TYR A 3 14.33 9.10 -10.18
C TYR A 3 13.72 10.46 -9.83
N ARG A 4 14.52 11.35 -9.21
CA ARG A 4 14.06 12.72 -8.89
C ARG A 4 13.76 13.54 -10.14
N ALA A 5 14.55 13.39 -11.20
CA ALA A 5 14.29 14.05 -12.47
C ALA A 5 13.00 13.53 -13.12
N ALA A 6 12.75 12.22 -13.06
CA ALA A 6 11.49 11.62 -13.53
C ALA A 6 10.26 12.09 -12.73
N ALA A 7 10.38 12.20 -11.41
CA ALA A 7 9.32 12.74 -10.54
C ALA A 7 9.01 14.19 -10.89
N ALA A 8 10.03 15.04 -11.04
CA ALA A 8 9.87 16.44 -11.45
C ALA A 8 9.23 16.57 -12.85
N ALA A 9 9.65 15.75 -13.81
CA ALA A 9 9.03 15.71 -15.13
C ALA A 9 7.56 15.26 -15.09
N SER A 10 7.25 14.30 -14.19
CA SER A 10 5.89 13.85 -13.96
C SER A 10 5.00 14.94 -13.33
N ASN A 11 5.54 15.78 -12.44
CA ASN A 11 4.81 16.90 -11.87
C ASN A 11 4.54 18.00 -12.91
N ALA A 12 5.48 18.23 -13.82
CA ALA A 12 5.35 19.25 -14.88
C ALA A 12 4.53 18.77 -16.09
N ALA A 13 4.03 17.54 -16.11
CA ALA A 13 3.29 17.01 -17.25
C ALA A 13 1.88 17.65 -17.37
N GLU A 14 1.50 18.00 -18.60
CA GLU A 14 0.18 18.53 -18.93
C GLU A 14 -0.57 17.56 -19.90
N PRO A 15 -1.80 17.16 -19.58
CA PRO A 15 -2.52 17.42 -18.33
C PRO A 15 -1.91 16.67 -17.14
N ALA A 16 -2.04 17.24 -15.95
CA ALA A 16 -1.61 16.58 -14.71
C ALA A 16 -2.34 15.24 -14.53
N ARG A 17 -1.57 14.18 -14.30
CA ARG A 17 -2.12 12.82 -14.09
C ARG A 17 -2.14 12.50 -12.60
N GLY A 18 -3.12 11.73 -12.17
CA GLY A 18 -3.13 11.14 -10.84
C GLY A 18 -1.95 10.21 -10.59
N LEU A 19 -1.71 9.92 -9.34
CA LEU A 19 -0.64 9.01 -8.91
C LEU A 19 -1.17 7.58 -8.81
N SER A 20 -0.28 6.61 -9.08
CA SER A 20 -0.49 5.20 -8.77
C SER A 20 0.56 4.78 -7.76
N LEU A 21 0.13 4.29 -6.59
CA LEU A 21 1.00 3.85 -5.51
C LEU A 21 0.95 2.34 -5.36
N TYR A 22 2.11 1.72 -5.20
CA TYR A 22 2.24 0.30 -4.86
C TYR A 22 3.04 0.14 -3.59
N PHE A 23 2.50 -0.60 -2.62
CA PHE A 23 3.17 -0.95 -1.39
C PHE A 23 3.37 -2.45 -1.32
N HIS A 24 4.63 -2.87 -1.16
CA HIS A 24 5.00 -4.25 -1.06
C HIS A 24 5.07 -4.70 0.39
N ILE A 25 4.21 -5.63 0.80
CA ILE A 25 4.25 -6.25 2.13
C ILE A 25 4.82 -7.66 1.97
N PRO A 26 6.10 -7.89 2.31
CA PRO A 26 6.79 -9.12 1.90
C PRO A 26 6.46 -10.35 2.73
N PHE A 27 5.66 -10.23 3.79
CA PHE A 27 5.47 -11.31 4.75
C PHE A 27 4.36 -12.28 4.35
N CYS A 28 4.60 -13.59 4.57
CA CYS A 28 3.61 -14.66 4.44
C CYS A 28 3.70 -15.60 5.62
N ASP A 29 2.56 -15.99 6.18
CA ASP A 29 2.50 -17.07 7.18
C ASP A 29 2.68 -18.45 6.54
N THR A 30 2.20 -18.60 5.30
CA THR A 30 2.19 -19.86 4.53
C THR A 30 2.65 -19.62 3.10
N LEU A 31 3.38 -20.57 2.55
CA LEU A 31 3.81 -20.53 1.15
C LEU A 31 2.76 -21.14 0.24
N CYS A 32 2.50 -20.46 -0.89
CA CYS A 32 1.69 -21.00 -1.97
C CYS A 32 2.54 -21.84 -2.92
N PHE A 33 2.00 -22.93 -3.46
CA PHE A 33 2.72 -23.87 -4.33
C PHE A 33 3.27 -23.24 -5.63
N TYR A 34 2.62 -22.21 -6.13
CA TYR A 34 2.95 -21.54 -7.39
C TYR A 34 3.60 -20.15 -7.21
N CYS A 35 3.99 -19.82 -5.98
CA CYS A 35 4.38 -18.46 -5.63
C CYS A 35 5.74 -18.05 -6.21
N ALA A 36 5.75 -17.02 -7.05
CA ALA A 36 6.94 -16.34 -7.57
C ALA A 36 7.20 -14.98 -6.90
N CYS A 37 6.42 -14.58 -5.90
CA CYS A 37 6.53 -13.28 -5.25
C CYS A 37 7.85 -13.13 -4.47
N ASN A 38 8.36 -11.91 -4.40
CA ASN A 38 9.42 -11.56 -3.47
C ASN A 38 8.85 -11.55 -2.05
N LYS A 39 9.17 -12.58 -1.24
CA LYS A 39 8.52 -12.83 0.04
C LYS A 39 9.45 -13.31 1.13
N ILE A 40 9.01 -13.13 2.36
CA ILE A 40 9.63 -13.63 3.59
C ILE A 40 8.60 -14.50 4.32
N ALA A 41 8.79 -15.82 4.28
CA ALA A 41 7.95 -16.73 5.05
C ALA A 41 8.31 -16.64 6.54
N THR A 42 7.34 -16.22 7.37
CA THR A 42 7.55 -16.07 8.81
C THR A 42 6.22 -16.01 9.56
N LYS A 43 6.20 -16.54 10.78
CA LYS A 43 5.11 -16.35 11.74
C LYS A 43 5.40 -15.27 12.77
N ASN A 44 6.60 -14.66 12.71
CA ASN A 44 7.01 -13.62 13.64
C ASN A 44 6.40 -12.27 13.24
N ARG A 45 5.24 -11.96 13.81
CA ARG A 45 4.49 -10.71 13.58
C ARG A 45 5.25 -9.44 13.99
N ALA A 46 6.20 -9.55 14.94
CA ALA A 46 6.99 -8.40 15.36
C ALA A 46 7.86 -7.80 14.23
N ARG A 47 8.17 -8.61 13.19
CA ARG A 47 8.90 -8.12 12.02
C ARG A 47 8.13 -7.06 11.22
N ALA A 48 6.80 -7.08 11.30
CA ALA A 48 5.96 -6.10 10.63
C ALA A 48 6.19 -4.69 11.17
N ALA A 49 6.33 -4.51 12.48
CA ALA A 49 6.55 -3.20 13.10
C ALA A 49 7.86 -2.56 12.58
N THR A 50 8.97 -3.29 12.64
CA THR A 50 10.25 -2.79 12.12
C THR A 50 10.18 -2.47 10.62
N TYR A 51 9.48 -3.28 9.83
CA TYR A 51 9.28 -3.02 8.41
C TYR A 51 8.48 -1.74 8.17
N LEU A 52 7.39 -1.54 8.92
CA LEU A 52 6.57 -0.34 8.83
C LEU A 52 7.35 0.93 9.18
N ASP A 53 8.25 0.89 10.16
CA ASP A 53 9.11 2.03 10.49
C ASP A 53 9.95 2.50 9.29
N TYR A 54 10.49 1.57 8.51
CA TYR A 54 11.23 1.89 7.30
C TYR A 54 10.31 2.33 6.16
N LEU A 55 9.17 1.67 5.99
CA LEU A 55 8.19 2.02 4.97
C LEU A 55 7.62 3.43 5.19
N PHE A 56 7.38 3.82 6.43
CA PHE A 56 6.93 5.18 6.77
C PHE A 56 7.95 6.24 6.37
N ARG A 57 9.23 5.98 6.60
CA ARG A 57 10.30 6.88 6.13
C ARG A 57 10.37 6.96 4.61
N GLU A 58 10.17 5.84 3.93
CA GLU A 58 10.11 5.82 2.47
C GLU A 58 8.92 6.62 1.95
N ILE A 59 7.74 6.50 2.56
CA ILE A 59 6.54 7.30 2.24
C ILE A 59 6.85 8.80 2.35
N GLU A 60 7.50 9.23 3.42
CA GLU A 60 7.92 10.63 3.62
C GLU A 60 8.86 11.10 2.50
N LEU A 61 9.88 10.30 2.20
CA LEU A 61 10.88 10.64 1.18
C LEU A 61 10.27 10.68 -0.23
N GLN A 62 9.36 9.76 -0.54
CA GLN A 62 8.67 9.69 -1.83
C GLN A 62 7.64 10.81 -1.96
N GLY A 63 6.82 11.04 -0.93
CA GLY A 63 5.81 12.10 -0.91
C GLY A 63 6.39 13.49 -1.16
N ALA A 64 7.59 13.75 -0.64
CA ALA A 64 8.29 15.01 -0.87
C ALA A 64 8.73 15.25 -2.33
N LEU A 65 8.60 14.26 -3.22
CA LEU A 65 8.99 14.39 -4.63
C LEU A 65 7.81 14.72 -5.55
N PHE A 66 6.58 14.55 -5.07
CA PHE A 66 5.37 14.76 -5.88
C PHE A 66 4.57 15.96 -5.36
N ASP A 67 3.91 16.67 -6.28
CA ASP A 67 3.08 17.82 -5.93
C ASP A 67 1.88 17.37 -5.09
N GLY A 68 1.67 18.04 -3.95
CA GLY A 68 0.67 17.66 -2.95
C GLY A 68 -0.78 17.81 -3.38
N ASP A 69 -1.05 18.47 -4.51
CA ASP A 69 -2.37 18.60 -5.12
C ASP A 69 -2.73 17.44 -6.06
N ARG A 70 -1.76 16.61 -6.43
CA ARG A 70 -1.99 15.42 -7.25
C ARG A 70 -2.72 14.34 -6.45
N THR A 71 -3.87 13.90 -6.96
CA THR A 71 -4.64 12.83 -6.33
C THR A 71 -4.03 11.47 -6.60
N VAL A 72 -4.16 10.56 -5.63
CA VAL A 72 -3.88 9.14 -5.83
C VAL A 72 -5.11 8.50 -6.45
N ASP A 73 -5.01 8.13 -7.72
CA ASP A 73 -6.09 7.47 -8.45
C ASP A 73 -6.09 5.96 -8.23
N GLN A 74 -4.89 5.38 -8.02
CA GLN A 74 -4.71 3.97 -7.74
C GLN A 74 -3.78 3.77 -6.55
N LEU A 75 -4.14 2.84 -5.68
CA LEU A 75 -3.31 2.35 -4.58
C LEU A 75 -3.43 0.84 -4.51
N HIS A 76 -2.32 0.14 -4.43
CA HIS A 76 -2.32 -1.32 -4.31
C HIS A 76 -1.36 -1.80 -3.24
N LEU A 77 -1.87 -2.57 -2.29
CA LEU A 77 -1.06 -3.34 -1.36
C LEU A 77 -0.94 -4.77 -1.87
N GLY A 78 0.28 -5.18 -2.14
CA GLY A 78 0.58 -6.51 -2.66
C GLY A 78 1.85 -7.10 -2.07
N GLY A 79 2.33 -8.20 -2.66
CA GLY A 79 3.62 -8.81 -2.34
C GLY A 79 3.55 -10.23 -1.83
N GLY A 80 3.69 -10.43 -0.54
CA GLY A 80 3.46 -11.70 0.15
C GLY A 80 1.98 -11.86 0.48
N THR A 81 1.61 -11.48 1.69
CA THR A 81 0.21 -11.42 2.14
C THR A 81 0.03 -10.14 2.94
N PRO A 82 -0.52 -9.07 2.36
CA PRO A 82 -0.67 -7.79 3.06
C PRO A 82 -1.44 -7.86 4.37
N THR A 83 -2.40 -8.78 4.50
CA THR A 83 -3.12 -9.07 5.75
C THR A 83 -2.27 -9.80 6.81
N PHE A 84 -0.96 -9.93 6.57
CA PHE A 84 0.02 -10.18 7.62
C PHE A 84 0.10 -8.99 8.60
N LEU A 85 -0.16 -7.77 8.14
CA LEU A 85 -0.40 -6.63 9.00
C LEU A 85 -1.74 -6.80 9.72
N ASP A 86 -1.76 -6.48 11.01
CA ASP A 86 -3.02 -6.39 11.72
C ASP A 86 -3.81 -5.13 11.33
N PRO A 87 -5.10 -5.02 11.70
CA PRO A 87 -5.92 -3.86 11.31
C PRO A 87 -5.39 -2.51 11.83
N GLU A 88 -4.73 -2.47 12.98
CA GLU A 88 -4.16 -1.23 13.53
C GLU A 88 -2.94 -0.79 12.71
N GLN A 89 -2.06 -1.72 12.39
CA GLN A 89 -0.91 -1.49 11.51
C GLN A 89 -1.36 -1.03 10.11
N MET A 90 -2.43 -1.62 9.60
CA MET A 90 -3.00 -1.24 8.31
C MET A 90 -3.58 0.19 8.33
N ARG A 91 -4.31 0.54 9.40
CA ARG A 91 -4.81 1.92 9.60
C ARG A 91 -3.65 2.91 9.71
N ALA A 92 -2.60 2.58 10.48
CA ALA A 92 -1.42 3.41 10.62
C ALA A 92 -0.72 3.63 9.26
N LEU A 93 -0.60 2.58 8.45
CA LEU A 93 -0.03 2.69 7.10
C LEU A 93 -0.87 3.64 6.23
N MET A 94 -2.18 3.46 6.17
CA MET A 94 -3.04 4.30 5.35
C MET A 94 -3.11 5.74 5.85
N ALA A 95 -3.07 5.96 7.16
CA ALA A 95 -2.95 7.31 7.75
C ALA A 95 -1.64 7.98 7.32
N LYS A 96 -0.52 7.24 7.40
CA LYS A 96 0.79 7.74 6.98
C LYS A 96 0.83 8.08 5.48
N VAL A 97 0.19 7.28 4.65
CA VAL A 97 0.04 7.58 3.22
C VAL A 97 -0.77 8.87 3.03
N GLY A 98 -1.88 9.03 3.75
CA GLY A 98 -2.73 10.22 3.67
C GLY A 98 -2.08 11.52 4.16
N GLU A 99 -1.05 11.44 5.03
CA GLU A 99 -0.23 12.60 5.44
C GLU A 99 0.63 13.17 4.30
N HIS A 100 1.04 12.31 3.36
CA HIS A 100 2.02 12.66 2.31
C HIS A 100 1.45 12.63 0.90
N PHE A 101 0.29 12.02 0.70
CA PHE A 101 -0.37 11.90 -0.60
C PHE A 101 -1.86 12.22 -0.49
N ARG A 102 -2.42 12.88 -1.49
CA ARG A 102 -3.84 13.22 -1.52
C ARG A 102 -4.68 12.01 -1.95
N LEU A 103 -5.18 11.26 -0.96
CA LEU A 103 -6.07 10.13 -1.21
C LEU A 103 -7.49 10.61 -1.59
N ARG A 104 -8.15 9.86 -2.48
CA ARG A 104 -9.58 10.07 -2.78
C ARG A 104 -10.43 9.51 -1.64
N GLN A 105 -11.43 10.27 -1.22
CA GLN A 105 -12.33 9.92 -0.10
C GLN A 105 -13.73 9.50 -0.57
N ASP A 106 -13.97 9.55 -1.88
CA ASP A 106 -15.28 9.38 -2.51
C ASP A 106 -15.46 8.06 -3.26
N ASP A 107 -14.64 7.06 -2.98
CA ASP A 107 -14.62 5.77 -3.68
C ASP A 107 -14.30 5.84 -5.19
N SER A 108 -13.95 6.99 -5.72
CA SER A 108 -13.60 7.12 -7.15
C SER A 108 -12.19 6.62 -7.49
N GLY A 109 -11.34 6.39 -6.47
CA GLY A 109 -10.03 5.74 -6.62
C GLY A 109 -10.15 4.23 -6.71
N ASP A 110 -9.15 3.57 -7.31
CA ASP A 110 -9.01 2.11 -7.31
C ASP A 110 -8.01 1.70 -6.22
N TYR A 111 -8.51 1.38 -5.02
CA TYR A 111 -7.69 1.03 -3.86
C TYR A 111 -7.80 -0.46 -3.57
N GLY A 112 -6.83 -1.21 -4.10
CA GLY A 112 -6.78 -2.66 -4.06
C GLY A 112 -5.85 -3.22 -3.00
N ILE A 113 -6.17 -4.42 -2.52
CA ILE A 113 -5.33 -5.20 -1.62
C ILE A 113 -5.38 -6.68 -1.99
N GLU A 114 -4.21 -7.34 -1.97
CA GLU A 114 -4.12 -8.80 -2.08
C GLU A 114 -4.46 -9.45 -0.73
N VAL A 115 -5.29 -10.48 -0.77
CA VAL A 115 -5.68 -11.24 0.41
C VAL A 115 -5.54 -12.75 0.18
N ASP A 116 -5.15 -13.47 1.23
CA ASP A 116 -5.29 -14.93 1.23
C ASP A 116 -6.71 -15.29 1.70
N PRO A 117 -7.58 -15.83 0.82
CA PRO A 117 -8.98 -16.11 1.17
C PRO A 117 -9.13 -17.14 2.28
N ARG A 118 -8.09 -17.95 2.54
CA ARG A 118 -8.08 -18.92 3.64
C ARG A 118 -7.95 -18.26 5.02
N ALA A 119 -7.38 -17.05 5.06
CA ALA A 119 -7.10 -16.30 6.28
C ALA A 119 -7.98 -15.03 6.42
N ALA A 120 -8.66 -14.59 5.37
CA ALA A 120 -9.48 -13.39 5.35
C ALA A 120 -10.94 -13.71 5.62
N GLY A 121 -11.37 -13.68 6.88
CA GLY A 121 -12.78 -13.81 7.27
C GLY A 121 -13.59 -12.52 7.04
N ALA A 122 -14.90 -12.58 7.26
CA ALA A 122 -15.82 -11.46 7.08
C ALA A 122 -15.41 -10.20 7.87
N GLU A 123 -14.92 -10.36 9.09
CA GLU A 123 -14.44 -9.24 9.93
C GLU A 123 -13.23 -8.56 9.31
N THR A 124 -12.28 -9.33 8.74
CA THR A 124 -11.12 -8.78 8.03
C THR A 124 -11.56 -7.96 6.84
N ILE A 125 -12.49 -8.49 6.04
CA ILE A 125 -13.01 -7.80 4.84
C ILE A 125 -13.72 -6.50 5.23
N ALA A 126 -14.53 -6.52 6.30
CA ALA A 126 -15.21 -5.33 6.82
C ALA A 126 -14.19 -4.27 7.27
N ALA A 127 -13.16 -4.66 8.02
CA ALA A 127 -12.09 -3.76 8.45
C ALA A 127 -11.32 -3.16 7.27
N LEU A 128 -11.02 -3.95 6.23
CA LEU A 128 -10.36 -3.45 5.02
C LEU A 128 -11.22 -2.40 4.30
N ARG A 129 -12.54 -2.62 4.24
CA ARG A 129 -13.47 -1.65 3.66
C ARG A 129 -13.50 -0.34 4.46
N GLU A 130 -13.55 -0.40 5.78
CA GLU A 130 -13.51 0.76 6.68
C GLU A 130 -12.19 1.54 6.54
N ILE A 131 -11.09 0.85 6.30
CA ILE A 131 -9.76 1.45 6.09
C ILE A 131 -9.69 2.20 4.75
N GLY A 132 -10.57 1.89 3.80
CA GLY A 132 -10.67 2.59 2.52
C GLY A 132 -10.36 1.75 1.28
N PHE A 133 -10.14 0.44 1.44
CA PHE A 133 -10.00 -0.46 0.28
C PHE A 133 -11.36 -0.74 -0.37
N ASN A 134 -11.40 -0.68 -1.69
CA ASN A 134 -12.62 -0.94 -2.47
C ASN A 134 -12.45 -2.08 -3.50
N ARG A 135 -11.26 -2.69 -3.57
CA ARG A 135 -11.00 -3.85 -4.44
C ARG A 135 -10.15 -4.88 -3.70
N LEU A 136 -10.57 -6.16 -3.81
CA LEU A 136 -9.81 -7.30 -3.31
C LEU A 136 -9.23 -8.08 -4.50
N SER A 137 -7.99 -8.54 -4.35
CA SER A 137 -7.31 -9.47 -5.24
C SER A 137 -7.07 -10.78 -4.48
N VAL A 138 -7.54 -11.93 -5.02
CA VAL A 138 -7.53 -13.25 -4.36
C VAL A 138 -6.80 -14.27 -5.21
#